data_60d70d17cbf81f81f410c90a72846b6d
#
_entry.id   60d70d17cbf81f81f410c90a72846b6d
#
_cell.length_a   1.000
_cell.length_b   1.000
_cell.length_c   1.000
_cell.angle_alpha   90.00
_cell.angle_beta   90.00
_cell.angle_gamma   90.00
#
_symmetry.space_group_name_H-M   'P 1'
#
loop_
_entity.id
_entity.type
_entity.pdbx_description
1 polymer ?
#
loop_
_entity_poly.entity_id
_entity_poly.type
_entity_poly.pdbx_seq_one_letter_code
_entity_poly.pdbx_strand_id
1 'polypeptide(L)'
;MKILWFLGGFGAAKNLSTFATSAEPEVDEDLARVIRDFVKAGKPIGLCCIAPIIAAIVLAKENGKKIKITLGQSSGEGWPYAATIDKAIEFGVEHEPKNVDEICVDEEYKLVTTPAYMYDGKFHEIHDGVAKMVEATLELI
;
A
#
# COMPACT_ATOMS: atom_id res chain seq x y z
N MET A 1 -13.78 11.84 -9.90
CA MET A 1 -13.49 10.60 -9.15
C MET A 1 -13.11 10.97 -7.72
N LYS A 2 -13.72 10.32 -6.73
CA LYS A 2 -13.57 10.70 -5.31
C LYS A 2 -12.63 9.77 -4.54
N ILE A 3 -12.42 8.56 -5.00
CA ILE A 3 -11.62 7.54 -4.34
C ILE A 3 -10.82 6.78 -5.40
N LEU A 4 -9.64 6.36 -5.04
CA LEU A 4 -8.82 5.47 -5.84
C LEU A 4 -8.52 4.21 -5.02
N TRP A 5 -8.74 3.04 -5.62
CA TRP A 5 -8.39 1.77 -5.00
C TRP A 5 -7.42 0.97 -5.87
N PHE A 6 -6.36 0.46 -5.26
CA PHE A 6 -5.43 -0.48 -5.86
C PHE A 6 -5.53 -1.82 -5.17
N LEU A 7 -5.88 -2.85 -5.94
CA LEU A 7 -6.08 -4.19 -5.41
C LEU A 7 -4.78 -5.02 -5.30
N GLY A 8 -3.70 -4.54 -5.86
CA GLY A 8 -2.42 -5.20 -5.76
C GLY A 8 -2.21 -6.34 -6.75
N GLY A 9 -1.60 -7.43 -6.26
CA GLY A 9 -1.12 -8.53 -7.09
C GLY A 9 0.28 -8.27 -7.64
N PHE A 10 1.05 -9.34 -7.85
CA PHE A 10 2.41 -9.21 -8.40
C PHE A 10 2.42 -8.56 -9.78
N GLY A 11 1.34 -8.72 -10.55
CA GLY A 11 1.18 -8.02 -11.82
C GLY A 11 1.22 -6.50 -11.69
N ALA A 12 0.64 -5.95 -10.62
CA ALA A 12 0.70 -4.52 -10.36
C ALA A 12 2.15 -4.07 -10.08
N ALA A 13 2.84 -4.75 -9.19
CA ALA A 13 4.24 -4.44 -8.89
C ALA A 13 5.17 -4.61 -10.09
N LYS A 14 4.90 -5.61 -10.94
CA LYS A 14 5.73 -5.95 -12.11
C LYS A 14 5.47 -5.05 -13.32
N ASN A 15 4.21 -4.68 -13.56
CA ASN A 15 3.80 -3.99 -14.79
C ASN A 15 3.54 -2.49 -14.62
N LEU A 16 3.15 -2.08 -13.40
CA LEU A 16 2.93 -0.66 -13.08
C LEU A 16 4.16 -0.01 -12.43
N SER A 17 5.17 -0.81 -12.10
CA SER A 17 6.44 -0.36 -11.58
C SER A 17 7.58 -1.30 -11.96
N THR A 18 8.82 -0.88 -11.69
CA THR A 18 10.01 -1.73 -11.85
C THR A 18 10.47 -2.33 -10.52
N PHE A 19 9.62 -2.34 -9.49
CA PHE A 19 9.96 -2.85 -8.16
C PHE A 19 10.49 -4.28 -8.18
N ALA A 20 9.90 -5.15 -8.99
CA ALA A 20 10.30 -6.56 -9.06
C ALA A 20 11.63 -6.80 -9.79
N THR A 21 12.14 -5.82 -10.56
CA THR A 21 13.28 -6.01 -11.47
C THR A 21 14.40 -4.99 -11.30
N SER A 22 14.23 -3.96 -10.49
CA SER A 22 15.20 -2.88 -10.32
C SER A 22 15.53 -2.63 -8.86
N ALA A 23 16.80 -2.34 -8.58
CA ALA A 23 17.26 -1.88 -7.27
C ALA A 23 16.83 -0.43 -6.99
N GLU A 24 16.60 0.35 -8.05
CA GLU A 24 16.07 1.72 -8.01
C GLU A 24 14.71 1.76 -8.71
N PRO A 25 13.65 1.27 -8.08
CA PRO A 25 12.37 1.13 -8.75
C PRO A 25 11.69 2.46 -9.02
N GLU A 26 10.98 2.48 -10.15
CA GLU A 26 10.14 3.58 -10.58
C GLU A 26 8.72 3.08 -10.84
N VAL A 27 7.74 3.96 -10.71
CA VAL A 27 6.34 3.69 -11.04
C VAL A 27 6.02 4.30 -12.39
N ASP A 28 5.16 3.65 -13.16
CA ASP A 28 4.64 4.21 -14.41
C ASP A 28 4.24 5.67 -14.21
N GLU A 29 4.66 6.56 -15.10
CA GLU A 29 4.54 8.01 -14.88
C GLU A 29 3.07 8.48 -14.84
N ASP A 30 2.20 7.90 -15.64
CA ASP A 30 0.78 8.25 -15.61
C ASP A 30 0.13 7.84 -14.28
N LEU A 31 0.46 6.66 -13.79
CA LEU A 31 0.00 6.19 -12.49
C LEU A 31 0.57 7.06 -11.35
N ALA A 32 1.86 7.36 -11.39
CA ALA A 32 2.51 8.22 -10.40
C ALA A 32 1.83 9.60 -10.35
N ARG A 33 1.51 10.17 -11.50
CA ARG A 33 0.79 11.44 -11.61
C ARG A 33 -0.60 11.36 -10.96
N VAL A 34 -1.35 10.31 -11.25
CA VAL A 34 -2.69 10.11 -10.64
C VAL A 34 -2.60 10.04 -9.12
N ILE A 35 -1.65 9.30 -8.58
CA ILE A 35 -1.44 9.20 -7.13
C ILE A 35 -1.12 10.56 -6.53
N ARG A 36 -0.20 11.30 -7.12
CA ARG A 36 0.17 12.65 -6.66
C ARG A 36 -1.02 13.60 -6.69
N ASP A 37 -1.82 13.55 -7.76
CA ASP A 37 -3.00 14.42 -7.92
C ASP A 37 -4.08 14.11 -6.88
N PHE A 38 -4.31 12.83 -6.57
CA PHE A 38 -5.24 12.44 -5.51
C PHE A 38 -4.79 12.94 -4.14
N VAL A 39 -3.54 12.76 -3.79
CA VAL A 39 -2.98 13.25 -2.53
C VAL A 39 -3.06 14.78 -2.45
N LYS A 40 -2.68 15.47 -3.52
CA LYS A 40 -2.75 16.95 -3.59
C LYS A 40 -4.18 17.47 -3.44
N ALA A 41 -5.15 16.76 -4.00
CA ALA A 41 -6.56 17.14 -3.93
C ALA A 41 -7.23 16.72 -2.60
N GLY A 42 -6.50 16.05 -1.70
CA GLY A 42 -7.03 15.54 -0.43
C GLY A 42 -8.05 14.42 -0.61
N LYS A 43 -7.92 13.63 -1.66
CA LYS A 43 -8.81 12.51 -1.96
C LYS A 43 -8.22 11.19 -1.43
N PRO A 44 -9.04 10.31 -0.84
CA PRO A 44 -8.53 9.08 -0.25
C PRO A 44 -8.09 8.04 -1.28
N ILE A 45 -7.07 7.26 -0.90
CA ILE A 45 -6.54 6.14 -1.68
C ILE A 45 -6.51 4.91 -0.77
N GLY A 46 -7.13 3.81 -1.21
CA GLY A 46 -7.04 2.51 -0.57
C GLY A 46 -6.12 1.57 -1.35
N LEU A 47 -5.20 0.92 -0.67
CA LEU A 47 -4.25 -0.01 -1.28
C LEU A 47 -4.15 -1.28 -0.43
N CYS A 48 -4.22 -2.44 -1.07
CA CYS A 48 -4.07 -3.71 -0.37
C CYS A 48 -2.99 -4.58 -0.97
N CYS A 49 -2.57 -5.59 -0.23
CA CYS A 49 -1.56 -6.56 -0.62
C CYS A 49 -0.21 -5.88 -0.85
N ILE A 50 0.36 -6.01 -2.06
CA ILE A 50 1.64 -5.38 -2.44
C ILE A 50 1.46 -3.92 -2.93
N ALA A 51 0.23 -3.49 -3.22
CA ALA A 51 -0.01 -2.15 -3.78
C ALA A 51 0.54 -0.98 -2.95
N PRO A 52 0.60 -1.05 -1.60
CA PRO A 52 1.22 0.02 -0.81
C PRO A 52 2.66 0.35 -1.21
N ILE A 53 3.40 -0.60 -1.81
CA ILE A 53 4.76 -0.33 -2.28
C ILE A 53 4.80 0.71 -3.41
N ILE A 54 3.74 0.76 -4.23
CA ILE A 54 3.60 1.76 -5.29
C ILE A 54 3.51 3.16 -4.68
N ALA A 55 2.67 3.33 -3.67
CA ALA A 55 2.57 4.59 -2.93
C ALA A 55 3.89 4.95 -2.23
N ALA A 56 4.60 3.96 -1.69
CA ALA A 56 5.91 4.16 -1.07
C ALA A 56 6.93 4.73 -2.06
N ILE A 57 6.97 4.22 -3.28
CA ILE A 57 7.87 4.72 -4.33
C ILE A 57 7.49 6.15 -4.71
N VAL A 58 6.24 6.40 -5.05
CA VAL A 58 5.77 7.71 -5.56
C VAL A 58 5.84 8.78 -4.49
N LEU A 59 5.33 8.51 -3.30
CA LEU A 59 5.14 9.54 -2.28
C LEU A 59 6.33 9.67 -1.33
N ALA A 60 6.95 8.56 -0.95
CA ALA A 60 8.08 8.59 -0.04
C ALA A 60 9.43 8.69 -0.77
N LYS A 61 9.76 7.72 -1.61
CA LYS A 61 11.05 7.68 -2.31
C LYS A 61 11.26 8.89 -3.23
N GLU A 62 10.27 9.22 -4.07
CA GLU A 62 10.40 10.28 -5.07
C GLU A 62 10.05 11.67 -4.55
N ASN A 63 9.09 11.78 -3.63
CA ASN A 63 8.58 13.07 -3.15
C ASN A 63 8.89 13.38 -1.67
N GLY A 64 9.59 12.50 -0.97
CA GLY A 64 10.04 12.71 0.39
C GLY A 64 8.94 12.80 1.46
N LYS A 65 7.72 12.36 1.15
CA LYS A 65 6.61 12.35 2.10
C LYS A 65 6.74 11.17 3.04
N LYS A 66 6.60 11.41 4.33
CA LYS A 66 6.63 10.33 5.32
C LYS A 66 5.23 9.75 5.49
N ILE A 67 4.84 8.91 4.55
CA ILE A 67 3.55 8.23 4.58
C ILE A 67 3.58 7.05 5.55
N LYS A 68 2.40 6.71 6.07
CA LYS A 68 2.18 5.58 6.96
C LYS A 68 1.42 4.49 6.22
N ILE A 69 2.01 3.29 6.14
CA ILE A 69 1.41 2.14 5.43
C ILE A 69 1.61 0.85 6.22
N THR A 70 0.84 -0.18 5.85
CA THR A 70 1.12 -1.55 6.27
C THR A 70 1.32 -2.48 5.07
N LEU A 71 2.27 -3.38 5.21
CA LEU A 71 2.49 -4.54 4.34
C LEU A 71 2.39 -5.84 5.14
N GLY A 72 1.87 -5.76 6.37
CA GLY A 72 1.68 -6.90 7.27
C GLY A 72 2.73 -6.98 8.35
N GLN A 73 3.08 -8.21 8.75
CA GLN A 73 4.06 -8.48 9.78
C GLN A 73 5.44 -8.76 9.18
N SER A 74 6.49 -8.34 9.88
CA SER A 74 7.88 -8.55 9.46
C SER A 74 8.41 -9.94 9.85
N SER A 75 7.68 -10.69 10.67
CA SER A 75 8.07 -12.02 11.13
C SER A 75 6.85 -12.87 11.46
N GLY A 76 7.04 -14.17 11.58
CA GLY A 76 6.00 -15.13 11.94
C GLY A 76 5.54 -15.97 10.75
N GLU A 77 4.89 -17.10 11.08
CA GLU A 77 4.29 -17.96 10.07
C GLU A 77 3.20 -17.22 9.29
N GLY A 78 3.10 -17.53 8.01
CA GLY A 78 2.09 -16.94 7.15
C GLY A 78 2.46 -15.61 6.52
N TRP A 79 3.67 -15.09 6.73
CA TRP A 79 4.14 -13.82 6.17
C TRP A 79 5.32 -14.01 5.21
N PRO A 80 5.10 -14.63 4.02
CA PRO A 80 6.20 -15.00 3.12
C PRO A 80 6.90 -13.82 2.43
N TYR A 81 6.29 -12.63 2.45
CA TYR A 81 6.78 -11.44 1.74
C TYR A 81 7.32 -10.36 2.68
N ALA A 82 7.72 -10.74 3.88
CA ALA A 82 8.20 -9.80 4.90
C ALA A 82 9.37 -8.91 4.43
N ALA A 83 10.19 -9.38 3.50
CA ALA A 83 11.29 -8.61 2.94
C ALA A 83 10.85 -7.32 2.20
N THR A 84 9.61 -7.26 1.73
CA THR A 84 9.06 -6.04 1.11
C THR A 84 8.93 -4.90 2.10
N ILE A 85 8.75 -5.21 3.38
CA ILE A 85 8.67 -4.22 4.46
C ILE A 85 9.98 -3.44 4.58
N ASP A 86 11.10 -4.15 4.57
CA ASP A 86 12.42 -3.53 4.65
C ASP A 86 12.64 -2.57 3.49
N LYS A 87 12.24 -2.97 2.28
CA LYS A 87 12.30 -2.11 1.10
C LYS A 87 11.44 -0.86 1.24
N ALA A 88 10.22 -0.99 1.75
CA ALA A 88 9.35 0.16 1.99
C ALA A 88 9.96 1.14 2.99
N ILE A 89 10.56 0.62 4.06
CA ILE A 89 11.25 1.44 5.07
C ILE A 89 12.46 2.15 4.44
N GLU A 90 13.23 1.48 3.59
CA GLU A 90 14.33 2.11 2.84
C GLU A 90 13.84 3.29 1.97
N PHE A 91 12.62 3.21 1.43
CA PHE A 91 12.02 4.30 0.66
C PHE A 91 11.56 5.48 1.53
N GLY A 92 11.50 5.32 2.84
CA GLY A 92 11.20 6.40 3.78
C GLY A 92 9.79 6.36 4.37
N VAL A 93 9.05 5.27 4.23
CA VAL A 93 7.73 5.14 4.87
C VAL A 93 7.84 4.84 6.35
N GLU A 94 6.79 5.21 7.09
CA GLU A 94 6.53 4.68 8.43
C GLU A 94 5.66 3.42 8.27
N HIS A 95 6.25 2.26 8.53
CA HIS A 95 5.52 0.99 8.43
C HIS A 95 4.88 0.64 9.78
N GLU A 96 3.57 0.37 9.76
CA GLU A 96 2.85 -0.17 10.93
C GLU A 96 2.61 -1.68 10.74
N PRO A 97 3.15 -2.54 11.61
CA PRO A 97 2.80 -3.96 11.59
C PRO A 97 1.31 -4.15 11.87
N LYS A 98 0.64 -4.86 10.99
CA LYS A 98 -0.80 -5.17 11.10
C LYS A 98 -1.05 -6.63 10.77
N ASN A 99 -2.07 -7.20 11.39
CA ASN A 99 -2.59 -8.50 11.03
C ASN A 99 -3.49 -8.41 9.79
N VAL A 100 -3.83 -9.55 9.22
CA VAL A 100 -4.59 -9.63 7.97
C VAL A 100 -5.98 -8.97 8.03
N ASP A 101 -6.60 -8.95 9.19
CA ASP A 101 -7.91 -8.35 9.45
C ASP A 101 -7.85 -6.90 9.94
N GLU A 102 -6.66 -6.32 9.95
CA GLU A 102 -6.43 -4.96 10.41
C GLU A 102 -6.08 -4.02 9.26
N ILE A 103 -6.21 -2.73 9.51
CA ILE A 103 -5.87 -1.66 8.55
C ILE A 103 -4.90 -0.67 9.17
N CYS A 104 -4.18 0.04 8.31
CA CYS A 104 -3.40 1.21 8.67
C CYS A 104 -4.01 2.43 7.98
N VAL A 105 -4.28 3.48 8.74
CA VAL A 105 -4.83 4.74 8.22
C VAL A 105 -3.81 5.84 8.39
N ASP A 106 -3.43 6.45 7.28
CA ASP A 106 -2.68 7.70 7.25
C ASP A 106 -3.67 8.84 7.03
N GLU A 107 -3.99 9.57 8.09
CA GLU A 107 -4.98 10.64 8.03
C GLU A 107 -4.46 11.88 7.29
N GLU A 108 -3.15 12.13 7.34
CA GLU A 108 -2.54 13.29 6.68
C GLU A 108 -2.65 13.20 5.16
N TYR A 109 -2.29 12.04 4.60
CA TYR A 109 -2.31 11.81 3.16
C TYR A 109 -3.55 11.05 2.69
N LYS A 110 -4.44 10.68 3.61
CA LYS A 110 -5.66 9.90 3.34
C LYS A 110 -5.38 8.58 2.62
N LEU A 111 -4.41 7.85 3.13
CA LEU A 111 -4.09 6.51 2.63
C LEU A 111 -4.62 5.46 3.61
N VAL A 112 -5.33 4.47 3.09
CA VAL A 112 -5.78 3.31 3.88
C VAL A 112 -5.19 2.05 3.27
N THR A 113 -4.47 1.28 4.09
CA THR A 113 -3.79 0.07 3.63
C THR A 113 -4.14 -1.13 4.49
N THR A 114 -4.13 -2.31 3.90
CA THR A 114 -4.34 -3.60 4.58
C THR A 114 -3.47 -4.68 3.93
N PRO A 115 -2.99 -5.66 4.71
CA PRO A 115 -2.06 -6.67 4.19
C PRO A 115 -2.64 -7.60 3.13
N ALA A 116 -3.92 -7.97 3.22
CA ALA A 116 -4.55 -8.93 2.31
C ALA A 116 -3.66 -10.18 2.11
N TYR A 117 -3.40 -10.58 0.86
CA TYR A 117 -2.59 -11.76 0.54
C TYR A 117 -1.07 -11.60 0.72
N MET A 118 -0.60 -10.57 1.38
CA MET A 118 0.73 -10.58 2.00
C MET A 118 0.78 -11.63 3.11
N TYR A 119 -0.38 -12.01 3.64
CA TYR A 119 -0.58 -13.12 4.56
C TYR A 119 -1.09 -14.36 3.81
N ASP A 120 -0.49 -15.51 4.09
CA ASP A 120 -0.94 -16.81 3.61
C ASP A 120 -2.09 -17.33 4.48
N GLY A 121 -3.25 -16.77 4.29
CA GLY A 121 -4.44 -17.01 5.09
C GLY A 121 -5.66 -17.46 4.29
N LYS A 122 -6.74 -17.65 4.99
CA LYS A 122 -8.02 -18.06 4.41
C LYS A 122 -8.75 -16.88 3.79
N PHE A 123 -9.56 -17.15 2.78
CA PHE A 123 -10.29 -16.14 2.04
C PHE A 123 -11.11 -15.18 2.94
N HIS A 124 -11.77 -15.70 3.96
CA HIS A 124 -12.59 -14.87 4.85
C HIS A 124 -11.75 -13.90 5.69
N GLU A 125 -10.52 -14.26 6.06
CA GLU A 125 -9.61 -13.38 6.78
C GLU A 125 -9.16 -12.21 5.89
N ILE A 126 -8.85 -12.51 4.63
CA ILE A 126 -8.51 -11.51 3.63
C ILE A 126 -9.68 -10.57 3.37
N HIS A 127 -10.88 -11.14 3.21
CA HIS A 127 -12.11 -10.38 3.01
C HIS A 127 -12.36 -9.38 4.13
N ASP A 128 -12.19 -9.79 5.38
CA ASP A 128 -12.45 -8.94 6.54
C ASP A 128 -11.54 -7.71 6.59
N GLY A 129 -10.26 -7.89 6.28
CA GLY A 129 -9.31 -6.78 6.19
C GLY A 129 -9.64 -5.81 5.06
N VAL A 130 -9.95 -6.36 3.88
CA VAL A 130 -10.31 -5.54 2.70
C VAL A 130 -11.61 -4.78 2.94
N ALA A 131 -12.62 -5.40 3.56
CA ALA A 131 -13.87 -4.74 3.91
C ALA A 131 -13.63 -3.53 4.83
N LYS A 132 -12.81 -3.69 5.86
CA LYS A 132 -12.43 -2.57 6.75
C LYS A 132 -11.69 -1.46 5.99
N MET A 133 -10.83 -1.81 5.06
CA MET A 133 -10.14 -0.83 4.22
C MET A 133 -11.14 -0.01 3.39
N VAL A 134 -12.09 -0.68 2.76
CA VAL A 134 -13.13 0.00 1.96
C VAL A 134 -13.95 0.95 2.83
N GLU A 135 -14.44 0.49 3.98
CA GLU A 135 -15.21 1.33 4.91
C GLU A 135 -14.41 2.56 5.36
N ALA A 136 -13.19 2.36 5.84
CA ALA A 136 -12.35 3.45 6.30
C ALA A 136 -12.00 4.45 5.16
N THR A 137 -11.81 3.97 3.94
CA THR A 137 -11.55 4.83 2.79
C THR A 137 -12.77 5.71 2.49
N LEU A 138 -13.98 5.15 2.57
CA LEU A 138 -15.22 5.90 2.38
C LEU A 138 -15.44 6.99 3.44
N GLU A 139 -15.04 6.72 4.68
CA GLU A 139 -15.13 7.69 5.78
C GLU A 139 -14.21 8.91 5.61
N LEU A 140 -13.18 8.81 4.76
CA LEU A 140 -12.22 9.89 4.51
C LEU A 140 -12.62 10.84 3.36
N ILE A 141 -13.75 10.62 2.72
CA ILE A 141 -14.24 11.47 1.63
C ILE A 141 -14.55 12.90 2.12
#